data_1f05cbe7622881f28ec34f65d0e838ca
#
_entry.id   1f05cbe7622881f28ec34f65d0e838ca
#
_cell.length_a   1.000
_cell.length_b   1.000
_cell.length_c   1.000
_cell.angle_alpha   90.00
_cell.angle_beta   90.00
_cell.angle_gamma   90.00
#
_symmetry.space_group_name_H-M   'P 1'
#
loop_
_entity.id
_entity.type
_entity.pdbx_description
1 polymer ?
#
loop_
_entity_poly.entity_id
_entity_poly.type
_entity_poly.pdbx_seq_one_letter_code
_entity_poly.pdbx_strand_id
1 'polypeptide(L)'
;LYCLKKKTLVGGFFMALAVGTKLLPLLLIPFFFRYLGLRNFLKFGLSILGFSVLLWLPFWKGEMLENYTQTIQLWFTTFEFNGSLYNIVRAIGYEVKGYNIIRKLGKVTPFITIGLVLLFSLLNSNRKPQQIFKSMLLLLSCYFFMATTVHPLYLINLIFLGILTGYAFPIVWSLVVFWSYSAYGVG
;
A
#
# COMPACT_ATOMS: atom_id res chain seq x y z
N LEU A 1 12.82 2.82 -13.98
CA LEU A 1 13.00 1.36 -13.96
C LEU A 1 14.24 0.89 -14.73
N TYR A 2 14.56 1.43 -15.94
CA TYR A 2 15.77 1.06 -16.66
C TYR A 2 17.03 1.30 -15.82
N CYS A 3 17.13 2.44 -15.15
CA CYS A 3 18.23 2.76 -14.23
C CYS A 3 18.32 1.79 -13.04
N LEU A 4 17.21 1.19 -12.62
CA LEU A 4 17.17 0.26 -11.49
C LEU A 4 18.01 -1.00 -11.72
N LYS A 5 18.05 -1.53 -12.95
CA LYS A 5 18.90 -2.68 -13.29
C LYS A 5 20.39 -2.36 -13.22
N LYS A 6 20.79 -1.14 -13.59
CA LYS A 6 22.19 -0.70 -13.59
C LYS A 6 22.64 -0.17 -12.23
N LYS A 7 21.75 0.49 -11.49
CA LYS A 7 22.04 1.17 -10.22
C LYS A 7 21.12 0.66 -9.12
N THR A 8 21.15 -0.64 -8.84
CA THR A 8 20.27 -1.33 -7.90
C THR A 8 20.35 -0.75 -6.49
N LEU A 9 21.56 -0.38 -6.02
CA LEU A 9 21.75 0.22 -4.69
C LEU A 9 21.06 1.59 -4.57
N VAL A 10 21.21 2.43 -5.60
CA VAL A 10 20.56 3.75 -5.65
C VAL A 10 19.03 3.59 -5.68
N GLY A 11 18.53 2.61 -6.43
CA GLY A 11 17.11 2.28 -6.43
C GLY A 11 16.61 1.84 -5.06
N GLY A 12 17.41 1.05 -4.33
CA GLY A 12 17.12 0.63 -2.95
C GLY A 12 17.09 1.81 -1.99
N PHE A 13 18.01 2.76 -2.11
CA PHE A 13 18.00 3.99 -1.32
C PHE A 13 16.70 4.79 -1.49
N PHE A 14 16.30 5.08 -2.74
CA PHE A 14 15.04 5.79 -2.97
C PHE A 14 13.81 5.01 -2.52
N MET A 15 13.83 3.68 -2.62
CA MET A 15 12.75 2.86 -2.10
C MET A 15 12.71 2.89 -0.56
N ALA A 16 13.85 2.90 0.12
CA ALA A 16 13.93 3.05 1.58
C ALA A 16 13.37 4.40 2.03
N LEU A 17 13.68 5.50 1.33
CA LEU A 17 13.07 6.81 1.58
C LEU A 17 11.56 6.76 1.40
N ALA A 18 11.06 6.15 0.33
CA ALA A 18 9.63 6.03 0.08
C ALA A 18 8.91 5.22 1.16
N VAL A 19 9.50 4.10 1.60
CA VAL A 19 8.96 3.27 2.71
C VAL A 19 9.03 4.02 4.03
N GLY A 20 10.08 4.81 4.26
CA GLY A 20 10.23 5.64 5.46
C GLY A 20 9.19 6.76 5.56
N THR A 21 8.68 7.27 4.43
CA THR A 21 7.59 8.25 4.44
C THR A 21 6.22 7.61 4.61
N LYS A 22 5.98 6.46 4.00
CA LYS A 22 4.73 5.68 4.08
C LYS A 22 5.05 4.20 3.85
N LEU A 23 4.41 3.30 4.60
CA LEU A 23 4.61 1.85 4.44
C LEU A 23 4.05 1.27 3.13
N LEU A 24 3.15 2.00 2.46
CA LEU A 24 2.48 1.54 1.24
C LEU A 24 3.45 1.06 0.13
N PRO A 25 4.60 1.74 -0.16
CA PRO A 25 5.57 1.28 -1.14
C PRO A 25 6.17 -0.11 -0.83
N LEU A 26 6.14 -0.56 0.42
CA LEU A 26 6.60 -1.89 0.81
C LEU A 26 5.83 -3.00 0.08
N LEU A 27 4.52 -2.80 -0.13
CA LEU A 27 3.66 -3.73 -0.88
C LEU A 27 4.08 -3.87 -2.35
N LEU A 28 4.79 -2.88 -2.89
CA LEU A 28 5.18 -2.84 -4.30
C LEU A 28 6.53 -3.51 -4.58
N ILE A 29 7.34 -3.78 -3.55
CA ILE A 29 8.69 -4.38 -3.71
C ILE A 29 8.65 -5.72 -4.46
N PRO A 30 7.74 -6.68 -4.18
CA PRO A 30 7.73 -7.97 -4.83
C PRO A 30 7.55 -7.93 -6.35
N PHE A 31 6.92 -6.87 -6.90
CA PHE A 31 6.73 -6.71 -8.35
C PHE A 31 8.02 -6.53 -9.13
N PHE A 32 9.10 -6.11 -8.47
CA PHE A 32 10.41 -5.97 -9.12
C PHE A 32 11.16 -7.30 -9.25
N PHE A 33 10.71 -8.37 -8.60
CA PHE A 33 11.40 -9.66 -8.59
C PHE A 33 11.68 -10.20 -10.00
N ARG A 34 10.63 -10.32 -10.83
CA ARG A 34 10.78 -10.83 -12.20
C ARG A 34 11.51 -9.88 -13.14
N TYR A 35 11.46 -8.59 -12.85
CA TYR A 35 12.16 -7.58 -13.65
C TYR A 35 13.65 -7.56 -13.37
N LEU A 36 14.05 -7.64 -12.11
CA LEU A 36 15.46 -7.57 -11.68
C LEU A 36 16.18 -8.92 -11.80
N GLY A 37 15.44 -10.03 -11.65
CA GLY A 37 16.00 -11.35 -11.41
C GLY A 37 16.51 -11.51 -9.97
N LEU A 38 16.71 -12.75 -9.53
CA LEU A 38 16.99 -13.08 -8.13
C LEU A 38 18.19 -12.31 -7.56
N ARG A 39 19.34 -12.32 -8.26
CA ARG A 39 20.59 -11.69 -7.77
C ARG A 39 20.43 -10.18 -7.53
N ASN A 40 19.83 -9.46 -8.49
CA ASN A 40 19.65 -8.00 -8.36
C ASN A 40 18.49 -7.68 -7.41
N PHE A 41 17.48 -8.52 -7.32
CA PHE A 41 16.39 -8.37 -6.36
C PHE A 41 16.89 -8.51 -4.92
N LEU A 42 17.77 -9.47 -4.64
CA LEU A 42 18.41 -9.60 -3.32
C LEU A 42 19.26 -8.37 -2.98
N LYS A 43 20.08 -7.88 -3.93
CA LYS A 43 20.85 -6.63 -3.74
C LYS A 43 19.93 -5.43 -3.47
N PHE A 44 18.81 -5.34 -4.18
CA PHE A 44 17.80 -4.30 -4.01
C PHE A 44 17.18 -4.37 -2.61
N GLY A 45 16.75 -5.56 -2.17
CA GLY A 45 16.18 -5.80 -0.84
C GLY A 45 17.15 -5.50 0.29
N LEU A 46 18.41 -5.96 0.17
CA LEU A 46 19.47 -5.66 1.15
C LEU A 46 19.77 -4.16 1.21
N SER A 47 19.76 -3.48 0.06
CA SER A 47 19.94 -2.02 0.00
C SER A 47 18.78 -1.30 0.71
N ILE A 48 17.52 -1.69 0.46
CA ILE A 48 16.37 -1.12 1.15
C ILE A 48 16.52 -1.32 2.65
N LEU A 49 16.81 -2.54 3.10
CA LEU A 49 16.95 -2.86 4.52
C LEU A 49 18.07 -2.03 5.17
N GLY A 50 19.26 -1.99 4.54
CA GLY A 50 20.41 -1.25 5.09
C GLY A 50 20.13 0.26 5.21
N PHE A 51 19.58 0.87 4.15
CA PHE A 51 19.23 2.30 4.20
C PHE A 51 18.04 2.58 5.14
N SER A 52 17.07 1.69 5.25
CA SER A 52 16.00 1.84 6.23
C SER A 52 16.54 1.82 7.66
N VAL A 53 17.44 0.88 7.98
CA VAL A 53 18.10 0.84 9.31
C VAL A 53 18.87 2.16 9.57
N LEU A 54 19.64 2.65 8.59
CA LEU A 54 20.38 3.91 8.75
C LEU A 54 19.45 5.11 8.95
N LEU A 55 18.30 5.16 8.26
CA LEU A 55 17.31 6.23 8.44
C LEU A 55 16.64 6.19 9.82
N TRP A 56 16.48 5.01 10.41
CA TRP A 56 15.84 4.84 11.71
C TRP A 56 16.81 5.00 12.89
N LEU A 57 18.10 4.78 12.68
CA LEU A 57 19.13 4.86 13.73
C LEU A 57 19.05 6.14 14.59
N PRO A 58 18.89 7.37 14.02
CA PRO A 58 18.83 8.60 14.82
C PRO A 58 17.64 8.67 15.76
N PHE A 59 16.58 7.92 15.45
CA PHE A 59 15.31 7.91 16.19
C PHE A 59 15.20 6.72 17.14
N TRP A 60 16.21 5.84 17.18
CA TRP A 60 16.18 4.60 17.95
C TRP A 60 16.10 4.89 19.44
N LYS A 61 14.98 4.53 20.06
CA LYS A 61 14.74 4.53 21.51
C LYS A 61 14.15 3.18 21.91
N GLY A 62 14.34 2.75 23.17
CA GLY A 62 13.89 1.44 23.63
C GLY A 62 12.40 1.13 23.38
N GLU A 63 11.55 2.13 23.52
CA GLU A 63 10.09 1.99 23.36
C GLU A 63 9.60 2.18 21.89
N MET A 64 10.50 2.48 20.96
CA MET A 64 10.13 2.87 19.60
C MET A 64 9.36 1.77 18.86
N LEU A 65 9.83 0.52 18.94
CA LEU A 65 9.17 -0.61 18.26
C LEU A 65 7.77 -0.87 18.83
N GLU A 66 7.62 -0.76 20.14
CA GLU A 66 6.33 -0.94 20.81
C GLU A 66 5.34 0.13 20.38
N ASN A 67 5.72 1.41 20.49
CA ASN A 67 4.88 2.54 20.08
C ASN A 67 4.49 2.48 18.59
N TYR A 68 5.44 2.09 17.74
CA TYR A 68 5.20 1.95 16.31
C TYR A 68 4.21 0.81 16.01
N THR A 69 4.38 -0.33 16.66
CA THR A 69 3.49 -1.49 16.50
C THR A 69 2.08 -1.17 16.99
N GLN A 70 1.95 -0.51 18.13
CA GLN A 70 0.66 -0.05 18.67
C GLN A 70 -0.03 0.94 17.71
N THR A 71 0.72 1.87 17.13
CA THR A 71 0.19 2.83 16.15
C THR A 71 -0.33 2.12 14.90
N ILE A 72 0.45 1.17 14.34
CA ILE A 72 -0.01 0.38 13.19
C ILE A 72 -1.28 -0.40 13.54
N GLN A 73 -1.32 -1.05 14.70
CA GLN A 73 -2.48 -1.80 15.14
C GLN A 73 -3.71 -0.91 15.27
N LEU A 74 -3.57 0.29 15.83
CA LEU A 74 -4.64 1.27 15.97
C LEU A 74 -5.26 1.62 14.60
N TRP A 75 -4.41 1.91 13.60
CA TRP A 75 -4.85 2.24 12.25
C TRP A 75 -5.66 1.12 11.59
N PHE A 76 -5.26 -0.12 11.76
CA PHE A 76 -5.94 -1.25 11.13
C PHE A 76 -7.18 -1.74 11.88
N THR A 77 -7.30 -1.48 13.19
CA THR A 77 -8.36 -2.08 14.02
C THR A 77 -9.38 -1.09 14.53
N THR A 78 -9.10 0.21 14.46
CA THR A 78 -9.97 1.24 15.10
C THR A 78 -10.34 2.36 14.13
N PHE A 79 -9.47 2.66 13.17
CA PHE A 79 -9.69 3.78 12.28
C PHE A 79 -10.54 3.39 11.08
N GLU A 80 -11.65 4.11 10.87
CA GLU A 80 -12.52 3.94 9.72
C GLU A 80 -12.86 5.31 9.12
N PHE A 81 -12.61 5.44 7.82
CA PHE A 81 -12.88 6.67 7.09
C PHE A 81 -13.04 6.38 5.61
N ASN A 82 -14.24 6.65 5.08
CA ASN A 82 -14.53 6.55 3.65
C ASN A 82 -14.18 5.18 3.00
N GLY A 83 -14.34 4.09 3.75
CA GLY A 83 -14.09 2.73 3.25
C GLY A 83 -15.22 2.26 2.33
N SER A 84 -14.91 1.87 1.08
CA SER A 84 -15.91 1.46 0.08
C SER A 84 -16.57 0.11 0.44
N LEU A 85 -15.89 -0.98 0.18
CA LEU A 85 -16.38 -2.33 0.48
C LEU A 85 -16.53 -2.55 1.99
N TYR A 86 -15.65 -1.94 2.77
CA TYR A 86 -15.70 -2.00 4.22
C TYR A 86 -17.05 -1.53 4.78
N ASN A 87 -17.61 -0.41 4.29
CA ASN A 87 -18.89 0.11 4.77
C ASN A 87 -20.05 -0.86 4.53
N ILE A 88 -20.03 -1.57 3.39
CA ILE A 88 -21.03 -2.60 3.09
C ILE A 88 -20.92 -3.76 4.09
N VAL A 89 -19.71 -4.27 4.28
CA VAL A 89 -19.45 -5.38 5.21
C VAL A 89 -19.72 -4.99 6.65
N ARG A 90 -19.46 -3.73 7.03
CA ARG A 90 -19.82 -3.17 8.34
C ARG A 90 -21.33 -3.14 8.55
N ALA A 91 -22.10 -2.67 7.57
CA ALA A 91 -23.57 -2.65 7.65
C ALA A 91 -24.14 -4.06 7.85
N ILE A 92 -23.70 -5.04 7.05
CA ILE A 92 -24.06 -6.46 7.24
C ILE A 92 -23.65 -6.96 8.63
N GLY A 93 -22.48 -6.54 9.10
CA GLY A 93 -22.00 -6.90 10.45
C GLY A 93 -22.92 -6.40 11.58
N TYR A 94 -23.43 -5.20 11.46
CA TYR A 94 -24.40 -4.65 12.41
C TYR A 94 -25.73 -5.41 12.37
N GLU A 95 -26.26 -5.72 11.20
CA GLU A 95 -27.51 -6.47 11.05
C GLU A 95 -27.39 -7.90 11.61
N VAL A 96 -26.26 -8.59 11.36
CA VAL A 96 -26.11 -10.00 11.75
C VAL A 96 -25.61 -10.17 13.18
N LYS A 97 -24.78 -9.26 13.70
CA LYS A 97 -24.08 -9.42 14.99
C LYS A 97 -24.35 -8.32 16.00
N GLY A 98 -25.04 -7.24 15.62
CA GLY A 98 -25.37 -6.13 16.50
C GLY A 98 -24.17 -5.23 16.89
N TYR A 99 -22.98 -5.42 16.31
CA TYR A 99 -21.80 -4.61 16.62
C TYR A 99 -20.86 -4.44 15.42
N ASN A 100 -19.97 -3.43 15.51
CA ASN A 100 -18.97 -3.16 14.48
C ASN A 100 -17.88 -4.23 14.44
N ILE A 101 -17.71 -4.86 13.27
CA ILE A 101 -16.78 -5.96 13.04
C ILE A 101 -15.37 -5.50 12.58
N ILE A 102 -15.06 -4.20 12.67
CA ILE A 102 -13.78 -3.62 12.20
C ILE A 102 -12.54 -4.39 12.73
N ARG A 103 -12.55 -4.77 14.00
CA ARG A 103 -11.44 -5.53 14.60
C ARG A 103 -11.21 -6.88 13.93
N LYS A 104 -12.28 -7.55 13.47
CA LYS A 104 -12.15 -8.82 12.74
C LYS A 104 -11.64 -8.58 11.33
N LEU A 105 -12.20 -7.59 10.64
CA LEU A 105 -11.77 -7.20 9.31
C LEU A 105 -10.31 -6.74 9.31
N GLY A 106 -9.90 -5.88 10.26
CA GLY A 106 -8.53 -5.42 10.39
C GLY A 106 -7.49 -6.53 10.60
N LYS A 107 -7.89 -7.67 11.19
CA LYS A 107 -7.03 -8.86 11.29
C LYS A 107 -6.93 -9.65 9.98
N VAL A 108 -7.98 -9.68 9.18
CA VAL A 108 -8.05 -10.49 7.95
C VAL A 108 -7.50 -9.73 6.73
N THR A 109 -7.78 -8.43 6.63
CA THR A 109 -7.37 -7.58 5.49
C THR A 109 -5.86 -7.65 5.17
N PRO A 110 -4.91 -7.65 6.14
CA PRO A 110 -3.49 -7.77 5.84
C PRO A 110 -3.15 -9.09 5.14
N PHE A 111 -3.76 -10.21 5.52
CA PHE A 111 -3.52 -11.51 4.88
C PHE A 111 -4.06 -11.55 3.45
N ILE A 112 -5.26 -10.97 3.21
CA ILE A 112 -5.80 -10.84 1.86
C ILE A 112 -4.87 -9.95 1.02
N THR A 113 -4.38 -8.85 1.57
CA THR A 113 -3.44 -7.95 0.88
C THR A 113 -2.15 -8.68 0.51
N ILE A 114 -1.55 -9.44 1.42
CA ILE A 114 -0.37 -10.26 1.14
C ILE A 114 -0.67 -11.29 0.03
N GLY A 115 -1.82 -11.95 0.10
CA GLY A 115 -2.28 -12.89 -0.94
C GLY A 115 -2.37 -12.21 -2.31
N LEU A 116 -2.95 -11.01 -2.40
CA LEU A 116 -3.04 -10.23 -3.64
C LEU A 116 -1.65 -9.79 -4.14
N VAL A 117 -0.75 -9.37 -3.26
CA VAL A 117 0.64 -9.02 -3.61
C VAL A 117 1.33 -10.23 -4.25
N LEU A 118 1.24 -11.40 -3.63
CA LEU A 118 1.83 -12.63 -4.16
C LEU A 118 1.17 -13.02 -5.48
N LEU A 119 -0.16 -12.98 -5.56
CA LEU A 119 -0.91 -13.30 -6.77
C LEU A 119 -0.44 -12.42 -7.95
N PHE A 120 -0.49 -11.10 -7.82
CA PHE A 120 -0.16 -10.19 -8.91
C PHE A 120 1.34 -10.10 -9.20
N SER A 121 2.21 -10.30 -8.22
CA SER A 121 3.66 -10.31 -8.44
C SER A 121 4.14 -11.60 -9.10
N LEU A 122 3.50 -12.75 -8.82
CA LEU A 122 3.91 -14.05 -9.33
C LEU A 122 3.16 -14.48 -10.59
N LEU A 123 1.87 -14.19 -10.73
CA LEU A 123 1.10 -14.58 -11.91
C LEU A 123 1.32 -13.64 -13.10
N ASN A 124 1.44 -12.35 -12.85
CA ASN A 124 1.68 -11.40 -13.92
C ASN A 124 3.13 -11.48 -14.41
N SER A 125 3.34 -11.23 -15.71
CA SER A 125 4.67 -11.32 -16.32
C SER A 125 5.69 -10.40 -15.66
N ASN A 126 5.31 -9.17 -15.28
CA ASN A 126 6.14 -8.16 -14.58
C ASN A 126 7.59 -8.02 -15.11
N ARG A 127 7.82 -8.35 -16.41
CA ARG A 127 9.14 -8.29 -17.03
C ARG A 127 9.42 -6.94 -17.69
N LYS A 128 8.35 -6.22 -18.07
CA LYS A 128 8.44 -4.89 -18.71
C LYS A 128 7.94 -3.82 -17.72
N PRO A 129 8.50 -2.59 -17.76
CA PRO A 129 8.09 -1.50 -16.87
C PRO A 129 6.58 -1.25 -16.85
N GLN A 130 5.96 -1.24 -18.02
CA GLN A 130 4.53 -0.99 -18.15
C GLN A 130 3.67 -2.08 -17.49
N GLN A 131 4.09 -3.34 -17.56
CA GLN A 131 3.41 -4.46 -16.88
C GLN A 131 3.50 -4.32 -15.36
N ILE A 132 4.67 -3.92 -14.85
CA ILE A 132 4.87 -3.67 -13.43
C ILE A 132 3.92 -2.58 -12.94
N PHE A 133 3.87 -1.43 -13.64
CA PHE A 133 2.98 -0.33 -13.25
C PHE A 133 1.50 -0.72 -13.32
N LYS A 134 1.08 -1.51 -14.31
CA LYS A 134 -0.30 -2.03 -14.40
C LYS A 134 -0.61 -2.96 -13.21
N SER A 135 0.30 -3.86 -12.86
CA SER A 135 0.13 -4.76 -11.73
C SER A 135 0.10 -4.01 -10.40
N MET A 136 0.94 -2.99 -10.24
CA MET A 136 0.94 -2.11 -9.06
C MET A 136 -0.36 -1.32 -8.96
N LEU A 137 -0.85 -0.76 -10.08
CA LEU A 137 -2.12 -0.03 -10.13
C LEU A 137 -3.27 -0.95 -9.71
N LEU A 138 -3.32 -2.17 -10.25
CA LEU A 138 -4.36 -3.14 -9.90
C LEU A 138 -4.31 -3.52 -8.43
N LEU A 139 -3.12 -3.81 -7.90
CA LEU A 139 -2.95 -4.13 -6.48
C LEU A 139 -3.45 -3.00 -5.58
N LEU A 140 -2.97 -1.76 -5.82
CA LEU A 140 -3.37 -0.63 -4.99
C LEU A 140 -4.86 -0.30 -5.12
N SER A 141 -5.45 -0.51 -6.31
CA SER A 141 -6.90 -0.36 -6.50
C SER A 141 -7.67 -1.37 -5.63
N CYS A 142 -7.29 -2.65 -5.65
CA CYS A 142 -7.89 -3.67 -4.80
C CYS A 142 -7.69 -3.35 -3.32
N TYR A 143 -6.47 -2.94 -2.93
CA TYR A 143 -6.16 -2.59 -1.55
C TYR A 143 -7.03 -1.44 -1.04
N PHE A 144 -7.11 -0.31 -1.76
CA PHE A 144 -7.93 0.83 -1.34
C PHE A 144 -9.43 0.55 -1.40
N PHE A 145 -9.87 -0.31 -2.32
CA PHE A 145 -11.27 -0.73 -2.37
C PHE A 145 -11.69 -1.53 -1.13
N MET A 146 -10.77 -2.30 -0.56
CA MET A 146 -10.99 -3.12 0.65
C MET A 146 -10.60 -2.40 1.95
N ALA A 147 -9.86 -1.29 1.88
CA ALA A 147 -9.35 -0.59 3.04
C ALA A 147 -10.49 -0.01 3.89
N THR A 148 -10.29 -0.01 5.22
CA THR A 148 -11.18 0.64 6.19
C THR A 148 -11.06 2.15 6.13
N THR A 149 -9.91 2.66 5.65
CA THR A 149 -9.58 4.08 5.59
C THR A 149 -9.06 4.46 4.22
N VAL A 150 -9.79 5.33 3.51
CA VAL A 150 -9.40 5.85 2.19
C VAL A 150 -9.41 7.38 2.23
N HIS A 151 -8.26 7.95 2.55
CA HIS A 151 -8.08 9.41 2.52
C HIS A 151 -7.77 9.88 1.09
N PRO A 152 -8.28 11.05 0.63
CA PRO A 152 -8.01 11.58 -0.71
C PRO A 152 -6.53 11.60 -1.09
N LEU A 153 -5.64 11.94 -0.15
CA LEU A 153 -4.19 11.95 -0.36
C LEU A 153 -3.59 10.58 -0.69
N TYR A 154 -4.24 9.48 -0.35
CA TYR A 154 -3.73 8.13 -0.66
C TYR A 154 -3.92 7.80 -2.14
N LEU A 155 -4.91 8.39 -2.78
CA LEU A 155 -5.22 8.15 -4.19
C LEU A 155 -4.21 8.80 -5.15
N ILE A 156 -3.35 9.71 -4.68
CA ILE A 156 -2.24 10.28 -5.47
C ILE A 156 -1.38 9.17 -6.10
N ASN A 157 -1.12 8.09 -5.35
CA ASN A 157 -0.36 6.95 -5.86
C ASN A 157 -1.09 6.24 -7.03
N LEU A 158 -2.43 6.13 -6.95
CA LEU A 158 -3.23 5.58 -8.05
C LEU A 158 -3.24 6.50 -9.25
N ILE A 159 -3.39 7.82 -9.06
CA ILE A 159 -3.35 8.82 -10.14
C ILE A 159 -2.01 8.73 -10.86
N PHE A 160 -0.90 8.72 -10.12
CA PHE A 160 0.43 8.62 -10.69
C PHE A 160 0.59 7.34 -11.53
N LEU A 161 0.18 6.19 -11.00
CA LEU A 161 0.23 4.92 -11.72
C LEU A 161 -0.75 4.92 -12.91
N GLY A 162 -1.92 5.57 -12.78
CA GLY A 162 -2.88 5.75 -13.86
C GLY A 162 -2.26 6.49 -15.05
N ILE A 163 -1.58 7.60 -14.80
CA ILE A 163 -0.87 8.37 -15.83
C ILE A 163 0.19 7.49 -16.53
N LEU A 164 0.99 6.74 -15.76
CA LEU A 164 2.04 5.87 -16.32
C LEU A 164 1.49 4.69 -17.14
N THR A 165 0.26 4.30 -16.91
CA THR A 165 -0.37 3.13 -17.53
C THR A 165 -1.43 3.50 -18.58
N GLY A 166 -1.82 4.77 -18.66
CA GLY A 166 -2.83 5.28 -19.57
C GLY A 166 -4.28 5.02 -19.10
N TYR A 167 -4.50 4.72 -17.81
CA TYR A 167 -5.83 4.52 -17.25
C TYR A 167 -6.35 5.78 -16.56
N ALA A 168 -7.55 6.26 -16.96
CA ALA A 168 -8.18 7.46 -16.40
C ALA A 168 -9.01 7.20 -15.13
N PHE A 169 -9.42 5.96 -14.84
CA PHE A 169 -10.29 5.65 -13.69
C PHE A 169 -9.75 6.15 -12.33
N PRO A 170 -8.42 6.20 -12.05
CA PRO A 170 -7.94 6.72 -10.78
C PRO A 170 -8.27 8.20 -10.57
N ILE A 171 -8.33 8.99 -11.65
CA ILE A 171 -8.71 10.41 -11.59
C ILE A 171 -10.18 10.52 -11.20
N VAL A 172 -11.07 9.77 -11.86
CA VAL A 172 -12.49 9.76 -11.54
C VAL A 172 -12.71 9.29 -10.09
N TRP A 173 -12.02 8.22 -9.68
CA TRP A 173 -12.14 7.71 -8.31
C TRP A 173 -11.67 8.74 -7.27
N SER A 174 -10.57 9.45 -7.53
CA SER A 174 -10.08 10.48 -6.62
C SER A 174 -11.09 11.64 -6.47
N LEU A 175 -11.76 12.04 -7.54
CA LEU A 175 -12.83 13.05 -7.50
C LEU A 175 -14.02 12.57 -6.66
N VAL A 176 -14.45 11.33 -6.84
CA VAL A 176 -15.55 10.74 -6.04
C VAL A 176 -15.19 10.68 -4.56
N VAL A 177 -13.97 10.24 -4.23
CA VAL A 177 -13.50 10.19 -2.83
C VAL A 177 -13.36 11.58 -2.24
N PHE A 178 -12.89 12.56 -3.01
CA PHE A 178 -12.83 13.95 -2.56
C PHE A 178 -14.25 14.51 -2.31
N TRP A 179 -15.19 14.21 -3.19
CA TRP A 179 -16.57 14.64 -3.02
C TRP A 179 -17.24 13.99 -1.81
N SER A 180 -17.02 12.70 -1.59
CA SER A 180 -17.54 12.02 -0.39
C SER A 180 -16.98 12.59 0.91
N TYR A 181 -15.78 13.20 0.87
CA TYR A 181 -15.18 13.89 2.01
C TYR A 181 -16.05 15.06 2.51
N SER A 182 -16.75 15.77 1.62
CA SER A 182 -17.64 16.86 2.00
C SER A 182 -18.79 16.42 2.93
N ALA A 183 -19.19 15.14 2.86
CA ALA A 183 -20.22 14.61 3.76
C ALA A 183 -19.77 14.47 5.22
N TYR A 184 -18.45 14.51 5.49
CA TYR A 184 -17.89 14.46 6.85
C TYR A 184 -17.61 15.83 7.45
N GLY A 185 -17.71 16.90 6.66
CA GLY A 185 -17.41 18.28 7.06
C GLY A 185 -18.64 19.12 7.45
N VAL A 186 -19.84 18.55 7.42
CA VAL A 186 -21.09 19.24 7.76
C VAL A 186 -21.62 18.65 9.06
N GLY A 187 -21.06 19.12 10.17
CA GLY A 187 -21.49 18.80 11.52
C GLY A 187 -21.19 19.98 12.44
#